data_ab2802e15dbf729b63d5ba06aee2f6fe
#
_entry.id   ab2802e15dbf729b63d5ba06aee2f6fe
#
_cell.length_a   1.000
_cell.length_b   1.000
_cell.length_c   1.000
_cell.angle_alpha   90.00
_cell.angle_beta   90.00
_cell.angle_gamma   90.00
#
_symmetry.space_group_name_H-M   'P 1'
#
loop_
_entity.id
_entity.type
_entity.pdbx_description
1 polymer ?
#
loop_
_entity_poly.entity_id
_entity_poly.type
_entity_poly.pdbx_seq_one_letter_code
_entity_poly.pdbx_strand_id
1 'polypeptide(L)'
;MASTAKRLLEQLSHPGPHDVLRGDLALVGLPGVVFTPRSGLNLPAVTFGHGWLQAPGRYHGLLRHLASWGIVAAAPATHRGVLPSHRLFAADLRTTLDLVTSLRLGPDGISVDPAKLGLAGHSIGGGAAVLAAAPDDDTRRRVSAVATVGAAQTMPPATTAALRITAPGLHLAGEEDLLAPATGNAEAISKAWAGPVQLRTIPKMTHLGVTEGTHWSQLLLQGKPQHTVQRRVRALFTAFFLTELAGDDTYRELLDSDLKAARITYQDEASPAKV
;
A
#
# COMPACT_ATOMS: atom_id res chain seq x y z
N MET A 1 2.29 27.07 17.19
CA MET A 1 1.28 26.49 16.28
C MET A 1 1.84 25.21 15.67
N ALA A 2 1.04 24.17 15.48
CA ALA A 2 1.50 22.96 14.76
C ALA A 2 1.75 23.32 13.29
N SER A 3 2.81 22.74 12.67
CA SER A 3 3.04 22.91 11.22
C SER A 3 1.86 22.37 10.42
N THR A 4 1.62 22.89 9.21
CA THR A 4 0.56 22.41 8.30
C THR A 4 0.66 20.91 8.10
N ALA A 5 1.85 20.36 7.87
CA ALA A 5 2.08 18.93 7.72
C ALA A 5 1.63 18.10 8.94
N LYS A 6 1.81 18.60 10.18
CA LYS A 6 1.29 17.90 11.38
C LYS A 6 -0.23 17.91 11.45
N ARG A 7 -0.87 18.99 11.03
CA ARG A 7 -2.35 19.06 10.96
C ARG A 7 -2.89 18.10 9.91
N LEU A 8 -2.24 18.03 8.75
CA LEU A 8 -2.59 17.09 7.68
C LEU A 8 -2.40 15.64 8.13
N LEU A 9 -1.28 15.32 8.81
CA LEU A 9 -1.04 13.98 9.36
C LEU A 9 -2.15 13.60 10.37
N GLU A 10 -2.54 14.51 11.23
CA GLU A 10 -3.62 14.28 12.21
C GLU A 10 -4.97 14.13 11.51
N GLN A 11 -5.32 15.01 10.59
CA GLN A 11 -6.54 14.94 9.79
C GLN A 11 -6.69 13.61 9.08
N LEU A 12 -5.66 13.22 8.30
CA LEU A 12 -5.66 11.99 7.51
C LEU A 12 -5.50 10.73 8.36
N SER A 13 -5.19 10.82 9.64
CA SER A 13 -5.19 9.68 10.56
C SER A 13 -6.60 9.27 11.00
N HIS A 14 -7.59 10.11 10.78
CA HIS A 14 -9.01 9.86 11.04
C HIS A 14 -9.74 9.40 9.77
N PRO A 15 -10.88 8.69 9.89
CA PRO A 15 -11.70 8.35 8.73
C PRO A 15 -12.08 9.57 7.90
N GLY A 16 -12.17 9.38 6.60
CA GLY A 16 -12.64 10.38 5.65
C GLY A 16 -14.17 10.54 5.67
N PRO A 17 -14.70 11.40 4.78
CA PRO A 17 -16.11 11.79 4.80
C PRO A 17 -17.07 10.75 4.21
N HIS A 18 -16.56 9.69 3.56
CA HIS A 18 -17.40 8.72 2.86
C HIS A 18 -17.82 7.55 3.75
N ASP A 19 -19.10 7.19 3.71
CA ASP A 19 -19.58 5.90 4.20
C ASP A 19 -18.93 4.78 3.40
N VAL A 20 -18.63 3.66 4.06
CA VAL A 20 -17.86 2.56 3.45
C VAL A 20 -18.68 1.29 3.39
N LEU A 21 -18.73 0.71 2.20
CA LEU A 21 -19.26 -0.63 1.94
C LEU A 21 -18.13 -1.66 1.96
N ARG A 22 -18.48 -2.91 2.28
CA ARG A 22 -17.57 -4.06 2.19
C ARG A 22 -18.19 -5.11 1.27
N GLY A 23 -17.39 -5.59 0.32
CA GLY A 23 -17.72 -6.68 -0.58
C GLY A 23 -16.78 -7.88 -0.41
N ASP A 24 -17.17 -9.01 -0.96
CA ASP A 24 -16.42 -10.26 -0.98
C ASP A 24 -15.98 -10.55 -2.43
N LEU A 25 -14.66 -10.60 -2.67
CA LEU A 25 -14.10 -10.92 -3.99
C LEU A 25 -14.29 -12.40 -4.37
N ALA A 26 -14.61 -13.28 -3.41
CA ALA A 26 -14.91 -14.68 -3.72
C ALA A 26 -16.11 -14.83 -4.64
N LEU A 27 -17.04 -13.88 -4.62
CA LEU A 27 -18.22 -13.83 -5.52
C LEU A 27 -17.82 -13.72 -7.00
N VAL A 28 -16.61 -13.25 -7.28
CA VAL A 28 -16.07 -13.09 -8.64
C VAL A 28 -14.85 -13.99 -8.89
N GLY A 29 -14.70 -15.05 -8.10
CA GLY A 29 -13.73 -16.13 -8.31
C GLY A 29 -12.35 -15.94 -7.66
N LEU A 30 -12.10 -14.84 -6.94
CA LEU A 30 -10.85 -14.62 -6.23
C LEU A 30 -11.11 -14.40 -4.72
N PRO A 31 -10.71 -15.32 -3.84
CA PRO A 31 -10.89 -15.10 -2.40
C PRO A 31 -10.26 -13.79 -1.94
N GLY A 32 -11.01 -12.94 -1.25
CA GLY A 32 -10.53 -11.65 -0.81
C GLY A 32 -11.64 -10.70 -0.36
N VAL A 33 -11.26 -9.46 -0.10
CA VAL A 33 -12.17 -8.43 0.38
C VAL A 33 -11.98 -7.15 -0.43
N VAL A 34 -13.06 -6.41 -0.66
CA VAL A 34 -13.02 -5.06 -1.20
C VAL A 34 -13.79 -4.11 -0.28
N PHE A 35 -13.22 -2.94 -0.03
CA PHE A 35 -13.87 -1.81 0.61
C PHE A 35 -14.02 -0.68 -0.41
N THR A 36 -15.21 -0.08 -0.46
CA THR A 36 -15.51 1.01 -1.39
C THR A 36 -16.19 2.16 -0.65
N PRO A 37 -16.05 3.40 -1.11
CA PRO A 37 -17.04 4.41 -0.75
C PRO A 37 -18.45 3.91 -1.10
N ARG A 38 -19.47 4.47 -0.47
CA ARG A 38 -20.87 4.08 -0.75
C ARG A 38 -21.28 4.38 -2.19
N SER A 39 -20.74 5.45 -2.77
CA SER A 39 -21.02 5.87 -4.15
C SER A 39 -19.78 6.53 -4.78
N GLY A 40 -19.77 6.65 -6.10
CA GLY A 40 -18.72 7.34 -6.86
C GLY A 40 -18.45 6.68 -8.20
N LEU A 41 -18.03 7.49 -9.16
CA LEU A 41 -17.63 7.04 -10.49
C LEU A 41 -16.18 7.45 -10.77
N ASN A 42 -15.47 6.60 -11.52
CA ASN A 42 -14.06 6.85 -11.90
C ASN A 42 -13.14 7.07 -10.70
N LEU A 43 -13.36 6.28 -9.63
CA LEU A 43 -12.59 6.36 -8.40
C LEU A 43 -11.19 5.77 -8.59
N PRO A 44 -10.19 6.23 -7.83
CA PRO A 44 -8.92 5.54 -7.72
C PRO A 44 -9.10 4.19 -7.00
N ALA A 45 -8.25 3.21 -7.33
CA ALA A 45 -8.25 1.92 -6.66
C ALA A 45 -6.85 1.47 -6.26
N VAL A 46 -6.76 0.80 -5.12
CA VAL A 46 -5.54 0.23 -4.57
C VAL A 46 -5.77 -1.23 -4.21
N THR A 47 -4.87 -2.11 -4.65
CA THR A 47 -4.82 -3.49 -4.17
C THR A 47 -3.71 -3.65 -3.14
N PHE A 48 -4.02 -4.33 -2.03
CA PHE A 48 -3.14 -4.48 -0.89
C PHE A 48 -2.72 -5.95 -0.68
N GLY A 49 -1.41 -6.19 -0.64
CA GLY A 49 -0.80 -7.47 -0.30
C GLY A 49 -0.57 -7.62 1.20
N HIS A 50 -1.10 -8.69 1.80
CA HIS A 50 -0.89 -9.02 3.22
C HIS A 50 0.50 -9.58 3.51
N GLY A 51 0.95 -9.53 4.76
CA GLY A 51 2.21 -10.15 5.20
C GLY A 51 2.16 -11.68 5.30
N TRP A 52 3.33 -12.29 5.48
CA TRP A 52 3.46 -13.74 5.68
C TRP A 52 2.62 -14.21 6.87
N LEU A 53 1.89 -15.31 6.68
CA LEU A 53 0.96 -15.90 7.67
C LEU A 53 -0.13 -14.90 8.15
N GLN A 54 -0.35 -13.80 7.44
CA GLN A 54 -1.42 -12.87 7.75
C GLN A 54 -2.63 -13.09 6.83
N ALA A 55 -3.79 -12.66 7.27
CA ALA A 55 -4.99 -12.60 6.44
C ALA A 55 -5.35 -11.13 6.17
N PRO A 56 -6.09 -10.81 5.08
CA PRO A 56 -6.58 -9.45 4.83
C PRO A 56 -7.32 -8.83 6.00
N GLY A 57 -7.99 -9.64 6.82
CA GLY A 57 -8.66 -9.20 8.04
C GLY A 57 -7.79 -8.43 9.03
N ARG A 58 -6.47 -8.66 8.99
CA ARG A 58 -5.49 -7.94 9.81
C ARG A 58 -5.21 -6.50 9.35
N TYR A 59 -5.84 -6.08 8.23
CA TYR A 59 -5.66 -4.77 7.59
C TYR A 59 -6.99 -4.11 7.25
N HIS A 60 -8.12 -4.64 7.75
CA HIS A 60 -9.45 -4.12 7.43
C HIS A 60 -9.62 -2.65 7.79
N GLY A 61 -9.03 -2.19 8.89
CA GLY A 61 -9.06 -0.80 9.27
C GLY A 61 -8.29 0.12 8.33
N LEU A 62 -7.14 -0.34 7.76
CA LEU A 62 -6.43 0.39 6.72
C LEU A 62 -7.25 0.45 5.41
N LEU A 63 -7.78 -0.70 4.95
CA LEU A 63 -8.57 -0.77 3.72
C LEU A 63 -9.86 0.07 3.83
N ARG A 64 -10.57 -0.07 4.95
CA ARG A 64 -11.76 0.76 5.24
C ARG A 64 -11.40 2.24 5.30
N HIS A 65 -10.24 2.58 5.86
CA HIS A 65 -9.79 3.95 5.96
C HIS A 65 -9.54 4.56 4.58
N LEU A 66 -8.83 3.88 3.68
CA LEU A 66 -8.64 4.32 2.30
C LEU A 66 -9.99 4.52 1.60
N ALA A 67 -10.93 3.58 1.77
CA ALA A 67 -12.26 3.70 1.19
C ALA A 67 -13.05 4.89 1.74
N SER A 68 -12.89 5.24 3.02
CA SER A 68 -13.52 6.44 3.60
C SER A 68 -12.98 7.75 3.01
N TRP A 69 -11.81 7.72 2.38
CA TRP A 69 -11.19 8.83 1.65
C TRP A 69 -11.40 8.77 0.13
N GLY A 70 -12.33 7.92 -0.34
CA GLY A 70 -12.71 7.88 -1.75
C GLY A 70 -11.89 6.91 -2.61
N ILE A 71 -11.06 6.06 -2.02
CA ILE A 71 -10.18 5.12 -2.72
C ILE A 71 -10.74 3.71 -2.58
N VAL A 72 -11.09 3.05 -3.68
CA VAL A 72 -11.45 1.63 -3.65
C VAL A 72 -10.25 0.82 -3.17
N ALA A 73 -10.38 0.03 -2.11
CA ALA A 73 -9.29 -0.71 -1.50
C ALA A 73 -9.62 -2.21 -1.46
N ALA A 74 -8.86 -3.02 -2.18
CA ALA A 74 -9.09 -4.46 -2.30
C ALA A 74 -7.87 -5.25 -1.81
N ALA A 75 -8.10 -6.46 -1.29
CA ALA A 75 -7.02 -7.34 -0.84
C ALA A 75 -7.38 -8.80 -1.13
N PRO A 76 -6.62 -9.51 -1.99
CA PRO A 76 -6.76 -10.95 -2.16
C PRO A 76 -6.37 -11.69 -0.88
N ALA A 77 -7.03 -12.83 -0.62
CA ALA A 77 -6.79 -13.70 0.53
C ALA A 77 -6.05 -14.98 0.14
N THR A 78 -5.24 -14.92 -0.91
CA THR A 78 -4.42 -16.01 -1.43
C THR A 78 -3.03 -16.03 -0.76
N HIS A 79 -2.25 -17.08 -0.97
CA HIS A 79 -0.84 -17.17 -0.51
C HIS A 79 -0.61 -16.99 0.99
N ARG A 80 -1.58 -17.41 1.84
CA ARG A 80 -1.49 -17.34 3.31
C ARG A 80 -0.75 -18.50 3.97
N GLY A 81 -0.30 -19.46 3.18
CA GLY A 81 0.43 -20.64 3.67
C GLY A 81 1.87 -20.34 4.12
N VAL A 82 2.53 -21.38 4.63
CA VAL A 82 3.93 -21.29 5.11
C VAL A 82 4.91 -21.00 3.98
N LEU A 83 4.65 -21.53 2.78
CA LEU A 83 5.47 -21.36 1.57
C LEU A 83 4.67 -20.62 0.48
N PRO A 84 4.48 -19.30 0.60
CA PRO A 84 3.77 -18.53 -0.40
C PRO A 84 4.60 -18.37 -1.67
N SER A 85 3.94 -18.43 -2.82
CA SER A 85 4.57 -18.01 -4.08
C SER A 85 4.45 -16.48 -4.22
N HIS A 86 5.55 -15.76 -4.10
CA HIS A 86 5.56 -14.30 -4.28
C HIS A 86 5.15 -13.89 -5.69
N ARG A 87 5.53 -14.71 -6.70
CA ARG A 87 5.20 -14.48 -8.10
C ARG A 87 3.70 -14.60 -8.36
N LEU A 88 3.07 -15.67 -7.85
CA LEU A 88 1.63 -15.84 -7.98
C LEU A 88 0.87 -14.81 -7.13
N PHE A 89 1.40 -14.43 -5.97
CA PHE A 89 0.79 -13.37 -5.17
C PHE A 89 0.81 -12.02 -5.91
N ALA A 90 1.89 -11.70 -6.60
CA ALA A 90 1.96 -10.52 -7.46
C ALA A 90 0.94 -10.58 -8.61
N ALA A 91 0.75 -11.76 -9.22
CA ALA A 91 -0.27 -11.97 -10.24
C ALA A 91 -1.69 -11.76 -9.68
N ASP A 92 -1.97 -12.27 -8.47
CA ASP A 92 -3.29 -12.08 -7.82
C ASP A 92 -3.56 -10.62 -7.45
N LEU A 93 -2.53 -9.85 -7.09
CA LEU A 93 -2.67 -8.41 -6.90
C LEU A 93 -3.08 -7.70 -8.20
N ARG A 94 -2.49 -8.06 -9.33
CA ARG A 94 -2.88 -7.55 -10.66
C ARG A 94 -4.29 -7.98 -11.03
N THR A 95 -4.61 -9.27 -10.89
CA THR A 95 -5.96 -9.80 -11.14
C THR A 95 -7.00 -9.06 -10.29
N THR A 96 -6.67 -8.73 -9.04
CA THR A 96 -7.57 -7.94 -8.19
C THR A 96 -7.82 -6.54 -8.77
N LEU A 97 -6.78 -5.85 -9.29
CA LEU A 97 -6.97 -4.56 -9.98
C LEU A 97 -7.87 -4.73 -11.22
N ASP A 98 -7.68 -5.81 -11.98
CA ASP A 98 -8.52 -6.10 -13.15
C ASP A 98 -9.97 -6.33 -12.77
N LEU A 99 -10.23 -7.08 -11.73
CA LEU A 99 -11.58 -7.34 -11.24
C LEU A 99 -12.28 -6.05 -10.81
N VAL A 100 -11.64 -5.24 -9.93
CA VAL A 100 -12.29 -4.02 -9.43
C VAL A 100 -12.47 -2.95 -10.51
N THR A 101 -11.69 -3.00 -11.58
CA THR A 101 -11.80 -2.06 -12.71
C THR A 101 -12.86 -2.49 -13.73
N SER A 102 -13.03 -3.81 -13.91
CA SER A 102 -13.94 -4.36 -14.92
C SER A 102 -15.39 -4.44 -14.45
N LEU A 103 -15.60 -4.35 -13.14
CA LEU A 103 -16.92 -4.53 -12.52
C LEU A 103 -17.51 -3.20 -12.05
N ARG A 104 -18.84 -3.18 -11.95
CA ARG A 104 -19.56 -2.17 -11.16
C ARG A 104 -19.68 -2.70 -9.74
N LEU A 105 -19.16 -1.95 -8.78
CA LEU A 105 -19.06 -2.37 -7.39
C LEU A 105 -20.23 -1.78 -6.58
N GLY A 106 -20.69 -2.56 -5.59
CA GLY A 106 -21.78 -2.14 -4.70
C GLY A 106 -23.12 -1.93 -5.38
N PRO A 107 -24.16 -1.61 -4.60
CA PRO A 107 -25.53 -1.47 -5.12
C PRO A 107 -25.70 -0.23 -6.03
N ASP A 108 -24.90 0.81 -5.82
CA ASP A 108 -25.02 2.08 -6.55
C ASP A 108 -24.07 2.15 -7.78
N GLY A 109 -23.48 1.01 -8.18
CA GLY A 109 -22.72 0.90 -9.42
C GLY A 109 -21.42 1.68 -9.46
N ILE A 110 -20.64 1.67 -8.37
CA ILE A 110 -19.33 2.31 -8.24
C ILE A 110 -18.41 1.86 -9.36
N SER A 111 -17.67 2.79 -9.98
CA SER A 111 -16.67 2.47 -10.99
C SER A 111 -15.29 2.96 -10.61
N VAL A 112 -14.28 2.21 -11.07
CA VAL A 112 -12.87 2.52 -10.94
C VAL A 112 -12.32 3.07 -12.25
N ASP A 113 -11.47 4.09 -12.17
CA ASP A 113 -10.73 4.63 -13.31
C ASP A 113 -9.49 3.76 -13.58
N PRO A 114 -9.36 3.14 -14.77
CA PRO A 114 -8.21 2.30 -15.10
C PRO A 114 -6.87 3.07 -15.18
N ALA A 115 -6.90 4.40 -15.20
CA ALA A 115 -5.69 5.24 -15.15
C ALA A 115 -5.26 5.57 -13.70
N LYS A 116 -6.08 5.27 -12.68
CA LYS A 116 -5.86 5.63 -11.28
C LYS A 116 -5.67 4.40 -10.40
N LEU A 117 -4.71 3.55 -10.77
CA LEU A 117 -4.47 2.27 -10.12
C LEU A 117 -3.19 2.28 -9.30
N GLY A 118 -3.29 1.87 -8.04
CA GLY A 118 -2.17 1.74 -7.12
C GLY A 118 -2.01 0.33 -6.57
N LEU A 119 -0.81 0.04 -6.11
CA LEU A 119 -0.48 -1.17 -5.37
C LEU A 119 0.06 -0.81 -3.99
N ALA A 120 -0.32 -1.61 -3.01
CA ALA A 120 0.21 -1.48 -1.66
C ALA A 120 0.46 -2.84 -1.02
N GLY A 121 1.21 -2.86 0.08
CA GLY A 121 1.37 -4.11 0.82
C GLY A 121 2.27 -3.99 2.04
N HIS A 122 2.19 -5.03 2.87
CA HIS A 122 3.00 -5.21 4.06
C HIS A 122 3.93 -6.40 3.92
N SER A 123 5.19 -6.27 4.36
CA SER A 123 6.15 -7.38 4.40
C SER A 123 6.32 -8.03 3.02
N ILE A 124 6.16 -9.37 2.91
CA ILE A 124 6.18 -10.09 1.62
C ILE A 124 5.11 -9.57 0.64
N GLY A 125 3.96 -9.10 1.15
CA GLY A 125 2.93 -8.47 0.33
C GLY A 125 3.36 -7.13 -0.23
N GLY A 126 4.21 -6.38 0.49
CA GLY A 126 4.87 -5.19 -0.02
C GLY A 126 5.85 -5.51 -1.15
N GLY A 127 6.69 -6.54 -0.96
CA GLY A 127 7.56 -7.03 -2.04
C GLY A 127 6.77 -7.56 -3.25
N ALA A 128 5.67 -8.29 -3.02
CA ALA A 128 4.78 -8.74 -4.09
C ALA A 128 4.11 -7.57 -4.84
N ALA A 129 3.76 -6.48 -4.13
CA ALA A 129 3.25 -5.26 -4.75
C ALA A 129 4.31 -4.62 -5.67
N VAL A 130 5.59 -4.61 -5.25
CA VAL A 130 6.70 -4.17 -6.11
C VAL A 130 6.86 -5.07 -7.34
N LEU A 131 6.80 -6.41 -7.17
CA LEU A 131 6.81 -7.32 -8.31
C LEU A 131 5.64 -7.06 -9.27
N ALA A 132 4.43 -6.85 -8.73
CA ALA A 132 3.23 -6.58 -9.49
C ALA A 132 3.28 -5.23 -10.24
N ALA A 133 3.99 -4.25 -9.74
CA ALA A 133 4.12 -2.93 -10.35
C ALA A 133 5.10 -2.89 -11.55
N ALA A 134 6.04 -3.82 -11.59
CA ALA A 134 7.00 -3.86 -12.70
C ALA A 134 6.28 -4.08 -14.04
N PRO A 135 6.62 -3.31 -15.09
CA PRO A 135 6.05 -3.48 -16.42
C PRO A 135 6.25 -4.92 -16.92
N ASP A 136 5.20 -5.47 -17.51
CA ASP A 136 5.20 -6.76 -18.17
C ASP A 136 4.64 -6.56 -19.58
N ASP A 137 5.19 -7.23 -20.58
CA ASP A 137 4.79 -7.10 -21.99
C ASP A 137 3.32 -7.47 -22.23
N ASP A 138 2.73 -8.25 -21.31
CA ASP A 138 1.35 -8.75 -21.40
C ASP A 138 0.33 -7.91 -20.61
N THR A 139 0.76 -6.87 -19.85
CA THR A 139 -0.16 -6.09 -19.02
C THR A 139 -0.65 -4.81 -19.71
N ARG A 140 -1.95 -4.77 -19.99
CA ARG A 140 -2.63 -3.59 -20.58
C ARG A 140 -2.83 -2.45 -19.56
N ARG A 141 -2.59 -2.67 -18.26
CA ARG A 141 -2.86 -1.70 -17.20
C ARG A 141 -1.58 -1.25 -16.53
N ARG A 142 -1.43 0.06 -16.50
CA ARG A 142 -0.28 0.70 -15.88
C ARG A 142 -0.59 1.02 -14.42
N VAL A 143 0.25 0.55 -13.50
CA VAL A 143 0.23 0.99 -12.11
C VAL A 143 0.78 2.40 -12.01
N SER A 144 0.05 3.30 -11.36
CA SER A 144 0.36 4.73 -11.28
C SER A 144 1.01 5.13 -9.96
N ALA A 145 0.94 4.28 -8.91
CA ALA A 145 1.56 4.54 -7.61
C ALA A 145 1.77 3.25 -6.82
N VAL A 146 2.84 3.18 -6.02
CA VAL A 146 3.12 2.03 -5.15
C VAL A 146 3.46 2.49 -3.73
N ALA A 147 2.77 1.96 -2.72
CA ALA A 147 3.08 2.25 -1.33
C ALA A 147 3.29 0.96 -0.52
N THR A 148 4.38 0.86 0.24
CA THR A 148 4.65 -0.33 1.06
C THR A 148 4.94 0.02 2.51
N VAL A 149 4.68 -0.91 3.41
CA VAL A 149 5.06 -0.80 4.82
C VAL A 149 5.80 -2.07 5.26
N GLY A 150 6.99 -1.89 5.84
CA GLY A 150 7.87 -3.00 6.24
C GLY A 150 8.11 -4.00 5.09
N ALA A 151 8.26 -3.50 3.84
CA ALA A 151 8.42 -4.36 2.67
C ALA A 151 9.61 -5.30 2.85
N ALA A 152 9.41 -6.58 2.53
CA ALA A 152 10.45 -7.60 2.52
C ALA A 152 10.85 -7.97 1.08
N GLN A 153 12.09 -8.45 0.92
CA GLN A 153 12.53 -9.04 -0.34
C GLN A 153 11.71 -10.27 -0.69
N THR A 154 11.66 -10.56 -1.96
CA THR A 154 10.87 -11.65 -2.54
C THR A 154 11.71 -12.56 -3.42
N MET A 155 11.09 -13.59 -3.96
CA MET A 155 11.67 -14.43 -5.00
C MET A 155 10.67 -14.49 -6.18
N PRO A 156 11.00 -13.88 -7.34
CA PRO A 156 12.24 -13.15 -7.68
C PRO A 156 12.44 -11.89 -6.83
N PRO A 157 13.67 -11.30 -6.79
CA PRO A 157 13.96 -10.16 -5.94
C PRO A 157 13.13 -8.91 -6.29
N ALA A 158 12.52 -8.29 -5.29
CA ALA A 158 11.76 -7.04 -5.47
C ALA A 158 12.67 -5.90 -5.96
N THR A 159 13.95 -5.86 -5.57
CA THR A 159 14.94 -4.90 -6.07
C THR A 159 15.13 -4.98 -7.58
N THR A 160 15.11 -6.18 -8.18
CA THR A 160 15.19 -6.34 -9.64
C THR A 160 13.95 -5.78 -10.34
N ALA A 161 12.78 -5.95 -9.76
CA ALA A 161 11.55 -5.38 -10.28
C ALA A 161 11.54 -3.84 -10.16
N ALA A 162 12.04 -3.31 -9.05
CA ALA A 162 12.11 -1.87 -8.79
C ALA A 162 12.89 -1.07 -9.85
N LEU A 163 13.94 -1.66 -10.45
CA LEU A 163 14.72 -1.07 -11.56
C LEU A 163 13.88 -0.73 -12.80
N ARG A 164 12.65 -1.24 -12.90
CA ARG A 164 11.77 -1.06 -14.06
C ARG A 164 10.52 -0.25 -13.73
N ILE A 165 10.33 0.18 -12.47
CA ILE A 165 9.13 0.89 -12.04
C ILE A 165 9.37 2.39 -12.11
N THR A 166 8.68 3.06 -13.02
CA THR A 166 8.75 4.52 -13.18
C THR A 166 7.64 5.26 -12.43
N ALA A 167 6.63 4.55 -11.93
CA ALA A 167 5.59 5.12 -11.08
C ALA A 167 6.16 5.60 -9.73
N PRO A 168 5.60 6.65 -9.11
CA PRO A 168 5.99 7.08 -7.78
C PRO A 168 5.91 5.96 -6.74
N GLY A 169 6.92 5.90 -5.84
CA GLY A 169 7.02 4.93 -4.74
C GLY A 169 7.07 5.60 -3.37
N LEU A 170 6.26 5.13 -2.40
CA LEU A 170 6.37 5.47 -1.00
C LEU A 170 6.62 4.21 -0.17
N HIS A 171 7.78 4.14 0.47
CA HIS A 171 8.13 3.01 1.32
C HIS A 171 8.21 3.46 2.79
N LEU A 172 7.49 2.75 3.67
CA LEU A 172 7.53 2.99 5.11
C LEU A 172 8.27 1.84 5.78
N ALA A 173 9.36 2.14 6.51
CA ALA A 173 10.12 1.16 7.27
C ALA A 173 9.94 1.38 8.77
N GLY A 174 10.00 0.31 9.55
CA GLY A 174 10.00 0.38 11.01
C GLY A 174 11.42 0.56 11.56
N GLU A 175 11.59 1.48 12.51
CA GLU A 175 12.87 1.66 13.20
C GLU A 175 13.25 0.42 14.03
N GLU A 176 12.24 -0.28 14.58
CA GLU A 176 12.41 -1.49 15.41
C GLU A 176 11.95 -2.77 14.69
N ASP A 177 11.92 -2.77 13.35
CA ASP A 177 11.57 -3.94 12.55
C ASP A 177 12.77 -4.87 12.38
N LEU A 178 12.80 -5.97 13.14
CA LEU A 178 13.86 -6.97 13.08
C LEU A 178 13.60 -8.09 12.07
N LEU A 179 12.38 -8.22 11.54
CA LEU A 179 12.04 -9.24 10.54
C LEU A 179 12.30 -8.78 9.12
N ALA A 180 12.00 -7.52 8.84
CA ALA A 180 12.32 -6.87 7.57
C ALA A 180 13.02 -5.52 7.85
N PRO A 181 14.24 -5.55 8.42
CA PRO A 181 14.99 -4.32 8.67
C PRO A 181 15.12 -3.54 7.36
N ALA A 182 15.10 -2.20 7.43
CA ALA A 182 15.11 -1.34 6.25
C ALA A 182 16.29 -1.68 5.32
N THR A 183 17.48 -1.83 5.88
CA THR A 183 18.69 -2.26 5.15
C THR A 183 18.48 -3.66 4.54
N GLY A 184 18.72 -3.78 3.23
CA GLY A 184 18.49 -5.03 2.50
C GLY A 184 17.04 -5.27 2.07
N ASN A 185 16.07 -4.53 2.60
CA ASN A 185 14.66 -4.64 2.29
C ASN A 185 14.12 -3.32 1.70
N ALA A 186 13.30 -2.56 2.43
CA ALA A 186 12.68 -1.33 1.93
C ALA A 186 13.72 -0.31 1.41
N GLU A 187 14.87 -0.17 2.06
CA GLU A 187 15.95 0.71 1.62
C GLU A 187 16.58 0.23 0.31
N ALA A 188 16.86 -1.06 0.20
CA ALA A 188 17.42 -1.63 -1.03
C ALA A 188 16.43 -1.50 -2.20
N ILE A 189 15.13 -1.71 -1.95
CA ILE A 189 14.06 -1.52 -2.94
C ILE A 189 14.00 -0.06 -3.37
N SER A 190 14.02 0.90 -2.41
CA SER A 190 13.98 2.33 -2.71
C SER A 190 15.20 2.79 -3.52
N LYS A 191 16.40 2.32 -3.18
CA LYS A 191 17.63 2.66 -3.92
C LYS A 191 17.67 2.08 -5.35
N ALA A 192 16.94 1.00 -5.60
CA ALA A 192 16.81 0.38 -6.91
C ALA A 192 15.66 0.96 -7.75
N TRP A 193 14.83 1.84 -7.19
CA TRP A 193 13.64 2.37 -7.85
C TRP A 193 13.99 3.27 -9.02
N ALA A 194 13.35 3.04 -10.17
CA ALA A 194 13.65 3.81 -11.38
C ALA A 194 12.89 5.15 -11.48
N GLY A 195 11.76 5.27 -10.82
CA GLY A 195 10.93 6.47 -10.77
C GLY A 195 11.16 7.31 -9.50
N PRO A 196 10.33 8.34 -9.26
CA PRO A 196 10.35 9.08 -8.01
C PRO A 196 10.07 8.15 -6.83
N VAL A 197 10.85 8.28 -5.76
CA VAL A 197 10.69 7.39 -4.60
C VAL A 197 11.02 8.10 -3.30
N GLN A 198 10.27 7.75 -2.25
CA GLN A 198 10.52 8.21 -0.90
C GLN A 198 10.49 7.03 0.07
N LEU A 199 11.54 6.91 0.90
CA LEU A 199 11.58 6.01 2.05
C LEU A 199 11.43 6.82 3.33
N ARG A 200 10.51 6.41 4.19
CA ARG A 200 10.34 6.97 5.53
C ARG A 200 10.55 5.93 6.60
N THR A 201 11.20 6.33 7.68
CA THR A 201 11.33 5.50 8.89
C THR A 201 10.36 5.97 9.96
N ILE A 202 9.54 5.04 10.45
CA ILE A 202 8.56 5.27 11.52
C ILE A 202 9.19 4.86 12.85
N PRO A 203 9.38 5.81 13.80
CA PRO A 203 9.95 5.51 15.11
C PRO A 203 9.14 4.47 15.88
N LYS A 204 9.84 3.55 16.54
CA LYS A 204 9.27 2.48 17.39
C LYS A 204 8.33 1.51 16.66
N MET A 205 8.27 1.54 15.35
CA MET A 205 7.47 0.59 14.58
C MET A 205 8.19 -0.76 14.54
N THR A 206 7.51 -1.79 15.05
CA THR A 206 7.88 -3.20 14.90
C THR A 206 7.19 -3.80 13.68
N HIS A 207 7.63 -4.98 13.23
CA HIS A 207 7.11 -5.60 11.99
C HIS A 207 5.58 -5.71 11.96
N LEU A 208 4.97 -6.24 13.02
CA LEU A 208 3.51 -6.38 13.10
C LEU A 208 2.77 -5.13 13.60
N GLY A 209 3.48 -4.01 13.79
CA GLY A 209 2.88 -2.76 14.29
C GLY A 209 1.73 -2.21 13.44
N VAL A 210 1.76 -2.45 12.13
CA VAL A 210 0.71 -2.02 11.19
C VAL A 210 -0.52 -2.93 11.21
N THR A 211 -0.41 -4.18 11.70
CA THR A 211 -1.50 -5.15 11.72
C THR A 211 -2.54 -4.82 12.80
N GLU A 212 -3.72 -5.42 12.71
CA GLU A 212 -4.85 -5.18 13.61
C GLU A 212 -5.26 -6.46 14.34
N GLY A 213 -5.86 -6.32 15.52
CA GLY A 213 -6.35 -7.43 16.34
C GLY A 213 -5.24 -8.36 16.86
N THR A 214 -5.62 -9.44 17.49
CA THR A 214 -4.72 -10.48 17.99
C THR A 214 -4.65 -11.65 17.01
N HIS A 215 -3.47 -12.28 16.88
CA HIS A 215 -3.28 -13.43 16.02
C HIS A 215 -2.16 -14.32 16.55
N TRP A 216 -2.27 -15.63 16.37
CA TRP A 216 -1.28 -16.61 16.82
C TRP A 216 0.13 -16.35 16.27
N SER A 217 0.23 -15.78 15.07
CA SER A 217 1.53 -15.43 14.48
C SER A 217 2.36 -14.45 15.31
N GLN A 218 1.73 -13.71 16.23
CA GLN A 218 2.44 -12.84 17.19
C GLN A 218 3.33 -13.62 18.18
N LEU A 219 3.14 -14.92 18.28
CA LEU A 219 4.00 -15.80 19.07
C LEU A 219 5.31 -16.12 18.31
N LEU A 220 5.28 -16.08 16.98
CA LEU A 220 6.40 -16.42 16.10
C LEU A 220 7.05 -15.18 15.48
N LEU A 221 6.27 -14.14 15.24
CA LEU A 221 6.71 -12.93 14.55
C LEU A 221 6.83 -11.76 15.54
N GLN A 222 7.80 -10.89 15.27
CA GLN A 222 8.07 -9.76 16.13
C GLN A 222 6.94 -8.73 16.13
N GLY A 223 6.52 -8.33 17.31
CA GLY A 223 5.70 -7.16 17.56
C GLY A 223 4.22 -7.45 17.79
N LYS A 224 3.54 -6.42 18.19
CA LYS A 224 2.09 -6.36 18.42
C LYS A 224 1.50 -5.21 17.63
N PRO A 225 0.17 -5.20 17.38
CA PRO A 225 -0.51 -4.04 16.80
C PRO A 225 -0.20 -2.75 17.57
N GLN A 226 0.15 -1.70 16.83
CA GLN A 226 0.51 -0.39 17.39
C GLN A 226 -0.41 0.69 16.80
N HIS A 227 -1.39 1.15 17.57
CA HIS A 227 -2.38 2.14 17.10
C HIS A 227 -1.74 3.41 16.51
N THR A 228 -0.65 3.89 17.13
CA THR A 228 0.08 5.06 16.62
C THR A 228 0.70 4.79 15.23
N VAL A 229 1.24 3.59 15.02
CA VAL A 229 1.79 3.17 13.72
C VAL A 229 0.68 3.06 12.69
N GLN A 230 -0.43 2.40 13.03
CA GLN A 230 -1.59 2.26 12.14
C GLN A 230 -2.12 3.62 11.68
N ARG A 231 -2.25 4.60 12.60
CA ARG A 231 -2.68 5.97 12.27
C ARG A 231 -1.70 6.66 11.31
N ARG A 232 -0.39 6.54 11.53
CA ARG A 232 0.64 7.13 10.66
C ARG A 232 0.63 6.50 9.26
N VAL A 233 0.55 5.18 9.18
CA VAL A 233 0.47 4.46 7.91
C VAL A 233 -0.79 4.85 7.14
N ARG A 234 -1.96 4.89 7.81
CA ARG A 234 -3.22 5.34 7.21
C ARG A 234 -3.08 6.74 6.62
N ALA A 235 -2.56 7.70 7.40
CA ALA A 235 -2.41 9.08 6.95
C ALA A 235 -1.46 9.22 5.76
N LEU A 236 -0.28 8.58 5.81
CA LEU A 236 0.73 8.67 4.75
C LEU A 236 0.28 7.96 3.46
N PHE A 237 -0.34 6.78 3.57
CA PHE A 237 -0.88 6.08 2.40
C PHE A 237 -2.03 6.86 1.78
N THR A 238 -2.91 7.44 2.58
CA THR A 238 -4.03 8.25 2.09
C THR A 238 -3.50 9.49 1.38
N ALA A 239 -2.58 10.26 2.00
CA ALA A 239 -1.96 11.41 1.35
C ALA A 239 -1.34 11.04 0.01
N PHE A 240 -0.53 9.98 0.00
CA PHE A 240 0.18 9.53 -1.19
C PHE A 240 -0.79 9.13 -2.32
N PHE A 241 -1.78 8.28 -2.03
CA PHE A 241 -2.69 7.84 -3.07
C PHE A 241 -3.67 8.93 -3.53
N LEU A 242 -4.09 9.86 -2.67
CA LEU A 242 -4.88 11.00 -3.11
C LEU A 242 -4.06 11.93 -4.02
N THR A 243 -2.80 12.16 -3.68
CA THR A 243 -1.91 12.98 -4.51
C THR A 243 -1.60 12.29 -5.84
N GLU A 244 -1.15 11.03 -5.82
CA GLU A 244 -0.63 10.38 -7.04
C GLU A 244 -1.72 9.77 -7.93
N LEU A 245 -2.86 9.36 -7.37
CA LEU A 245 -3.94 8.73 -8.14
C LEU A 245 -5.11 9.67 -8.41
N ALA A 246 -5.48 10.51 -7.43
CA ALA A 246 -6.61 11.43 -7.59
C ALA A 246 -6.18 12.82 -8.09
N GLY A 247 -4.87 13.15 -8.05
CA GLY A 247 -4.35 14.46 -8.42
C GLY A 247 -4.69 15.55 -7.39
N ASP A 248 -4.92 15.15 -6.12
CA ASP A 248 -5.23 16.08 -5.04
C ASP A 248 -3.95 16.54 -4.33
N ASP A 249 -3.43 17.68 -4.74
CA ASP A 249 -2.22 18.27 -4.18
C ASP A 249 -2.39 18.88 -2.78
N THR A 250 -3.60 18.89 -2.23
CA THR A 250 -3.87 19.40 -0.87
C THR A 250 -2.97 18.75 0.19
N TYR A 251 -2.57 17.52 -0.04
CA TYR A 251 -1.80 16.72 0.92
C TYR A 251 -0.30 16.64 0.60
N ARG A 252 0.17 17.28 -0.46
CA ARG A 252 1.57 17.26 -0.91
C ARG A 252 2.52 17.77 0.17
N GLU A 253 2.15 18.84 0.91
CA GLU A 253 2.99 19.37 2.01
C GLU A 253 3.27 18.31 3.09
N LEU A 254 2.36 17.37 3.33
CA LEU A 254 2.61 16.25 4.25
C LEU A 254 3.68 15.30 3.71
N LEU A 255 3.66 15.04 2.40
CA LEU A 255 4.62 14.17 1.73
C LEU A 255 6.00 14.82 1.60
N ASP A 256 6.07 16.13 1.42
CA ASP A 256 7.33 16.86 1.26
C ASP A 256 8.02 17.18 2.61
N SER A 257 7.27 17.13 3.72
CA SER A 257 7.79 17.50 5.03
C SER A 257 8.49 16.32 5.73
N ASP A 258 9.71 16.57 6.23
CA ASP A 258 10.37 15.62 7.15
C ASP A 258 9.78 15.73 8.55
N LEU A 259 9.05 14.71 8.97
CA LEU A 259 8.34 14.66 10.24
C LEU A 259 9.03 13.75 11.24
N LYS A 260 9.16 14.18 12.50
CA LYS A 260 9.65 13.29 13.59
C LYS A 260 8.84 11.99 13.72
N ALA A 261 7.57 12.01 13.28
CA ALA A 261 6.69 10.85 13.31
C ALA A 261 6.95 9.83 12.19
N ALA A 262 7.57 10.26 11.09
CA ALA A 262 7.93 9.46 9.92
C ALA A 262 9.02 10.20 9.14
N ARG A 263 10.27 10.01 9.52
CA ARG A 263 11.42 10.72 8.94
C ARG A 263 11.67 10.28 7.51
N ILE A 264 11.95 11.22 6.63
CA ILE A 264 12.46 10.91 5.29
C ILE A 264 13.91 10.43 5.45
N THR A 265 14.17 9.16 5.17
CA THR A 265 15.52 8.55 5.29
C THR A 265 16.19 8.31 3.95
N TYR A 266 15.41 8.30 2.88
CA TYR A 266 15.88 8.32 1.50
C TYR A 266 14.81 8.94 0.59
N GLN A 267 15.25 9.74 -0.37
CA GLN A 267 14.39 10.32 -1.40
C GLN A 267 15.18 10.46 -2.69
N ASP A 268 14.58 10.07 -3.79
CA ASP A 268 15.07 10.32 -5.13
C ASP A 268 13.93 10.90 -5.97
N GLU A 269 14.13 12.11 -6.45
CA GLU A 269 13.28 12.72 -7.46
C GLU A 269 13.87 12.28 -8.79
N ALA A 270 13.24 11.31 -9.45
CA ALA A 270 13.76 10.80 -10.72
C ALA A 270 14.19 11.95 -11.61
N SER A 271 15.48 12.04 -11.85
CA SER A 271 16.02 13.00 -12.84
C SER A 271 15.33 12.70 -14.16
N PRO A 272 14.82 13.71 -14.91
CA PRO A 272 14.29 13.47 -16.23
C PRO A 272 15.36 12.70 -16.99
N ALA A 273 14.98 11.54 -17.53
CA ALA A 273 15.87 10.61 -18.18
C ALA A 273 16.90 11.35 -19.01
N LYS A 274 18.18 11.12 -18.76
CA LYS A 274 19.22 11.47 -19.70
C LYS A 274 18.96 10.63 -20.96
N VAL A 275 18.34 11.25 -21.95
CA VAL A 275 18.20 10.75 -23.31
C VAL A 275 19.58 10.62 -23.92
#